data_636d2c69a26321f05d7f67433b0184df
#
_entry.id   636d2c69a26321f05d7f67433b0184df
#
_cell.length_a   1.000
_cell.length_b   1.000
_cell.length_c   1.000
_cell.angle_alpha   90.00
_cell.angle_beta   90.00
_cell.angle_gamma   90.00
#
_symmetry.space_group_name_H-M   'P 1'
#
loop_
_entity.id
_entity.type
_entity.pdbx_description
1 polymer ?
#
loop_
_entity_poly.entity_id
_entity_poly.type
_entity_poly.pdbx_seq_one_letter_code
_entity_poly.pdbx_strand_id
1 'polypeptide(L)'
;MEEMKNPKRNPKRKRIYLSLPISGYDLEERRETAMQTEVRLHSLGYDVVSPLGSNWVAGLTTQEYMQRDLEMLLTCDVIYLMTGWNRSAGCHCELCVATACGKEVLFEDMECIVFKE
;
A
#
# COMPACT_ATOMS: atom_id res chain seq x y z
N MET A 1 21.03 7.34 -11.67
CA MET A 1 22.15 6.57 -11.16
C MET A 1 21.71 5.16 -10.86
N GLU A 2 22.36 4.23 -11.49
CA GLU A 2 21.99 2.82 -11.34
C GLU A 2 22.19 2.33 -9.93
N GLU A 3 23.27 2.77 -9.34
CA GLU A 3 23.64 2.32 -8.00
C GLU A 3 22.64 2.79 -6.94
N MET A 4 21.75 3.71 -7.30
CA MET A 4 20.74 4.19 -6.37
C MET A 4 19.58 3.23 -6.21
N LYS A 5 19.48 2.25 -7.07
CA LYS A 5 18.37 1.31 -7.01
C LYS A 5 18.59 0.29 -5.91
N ASN A 6 17.48 -0.10 -5.30
CA ASN A 6 17.51 -1.16 -4.30
C ASN A 6 17.93 -2.46 -4.98
N PRO A 7 19.05 -3.07 -4.59
CA PRO A 7 19.53 -4.28 -5.25
C PRO A 7 18.59 -5.47 -5.10
N LYS A 8 17.68 -5.44 -4.11
CA LYS A 8 16.72 -6.52 -3.94
C LYS A 8 15.47 -6.35 -4.78
N ARG A 9 15.32 -5.19 -5.38
CA ARG A 9 14.12 -4.92 -6.18
C ARG A 9 14.29 -5.51 -7.57
N ASN A 10 13.27 -6.27 -8.01
CA ASN A 10 13.23 -6.78 -9.36
C ASN A 10 12.68 -5.69 -10.29
N PRO A 11 13.48 -5.17 -11.21
CA PRO A 11 13.00 -4.06 -12.06
C PRO A 11 11.90 -4.46 -13.03
N LYS A 12 11.67 -5.76 -13.23
CA LYS A 12 10.60 -6.22 -14.11
C LYS A 12 9.26 -6.33 -13.41
N ARG A 13 9.23 -6.17 -12.08
CA ARG A 13 8.01 -6.25 -11.31
C ARG A 13 7.67 -4.86 -10.80
N LYS A 14 6.42 -4.46 -10.98
CA LYS A 14 5.97 -3.21 -10.39
C LYS A 14 5.85 -3.37 -8.89
N ARG A 15 6.16 -2.32 -8.18
CA ARG A 15 6.12 -2.29 -6.73
C ARG A 15 4.84 -1.60 -6.30
N ILE A 16 4.04 -2.27 -5.50
CA ILE A 16 2.72 -1.81 -5.13
C ILE A 16 2.63 -1.58 -3.62
N TYR A 17 2.08 -0.44 -3.23
CA TYR A 17 1.90 -0.08 -1.83
C TYR A 17 0.45 -0.33 -1.43
N LEU A 18 0.24 -1.04 -0.32
CA LEU A 18 -1.10 -1.29 0.19
C LEU A 18 -1.55 -0.15 1.08
N SER A 19 -2.59 0.54 0.65
CA SER A 19 -3.21 1.59 1.44
C SER A 19 -4.52 1.05 1.99
N LEU A 20 -4.55 0.82 3.32
CA LEU A 20 -5.73 0.25 3.94
C LEU A 20 -6.08 1.01 5.20
N PRO A 21 -7.40 1.12 5.51
CA PRO A 21 -7.82 1.79 6.73
C PRO A 21 -7.42 0.95 7.95
N ILE A 22 -6.87 1.61 8.97
CA ILE A 22 -6.40 0.94 10.17
C ILE A 22 -7.14 1.45 11.40
N SER A 23 -7.30 2.76 11.54
CA SER A 23 -7.93 3.37 12.70
C SER A 23 -9.37 2.90 12.83
N GLY A 24 -9.75 2.46 14.03
CA GLY A 24 -11.10 1.99 14.28
C GLY A 24 -11.33 0.55 13.95
N TYR A 25 -10.32 -0.16 13.48
CA TYR A 25 -10.40 -1.58 13.17
C TYR A 25 -9.53 -2.37 14.12
N ASP A 26 -9.82 -3.66 14.23
CA ASP A 26 -8.97 -4.57 14.99
C ASP A 26 -7.65 -4.75 14.26
N LEU A 27 -6.54 -4.53 14.94
CA LEU A 27 -5.23 -4.56 14.31
C LEU A 27 -4.89 -5.93 13.75
N GLU A 28 -5.18 -6.99 14.49
CA GLU A 28 -4.87 -8.33 14.01
C GLU A 28 -5.67 -8.66 12.76
N GLU A 29 -6.92 -8.25 12.73
CA GLU A 29 -7.76 -8.45 11.55
C GLU A 29 -7.19 -7.69 10.36
N ARG A 30 -6.71 -6.45 10.58
CA ARG A 30 -6.12 -5.67 9.50
C ARG A 30 -4.85 -6.31 8.99
N ARG A 31 -4.03 -6.84 9.89
CA ARG A 31 -2.80 -7.49 9.49
C ARG A 31 -3.07 -8.75 8.67
N GLU A 32 -4.07 -9.51 9.05
CA GLU A 32 -4.43 -10.71 8.30
C GLU A 32 -4.97 -10.35 6.92
N THR A 33 -5.84 -9.33 6.86
CA THR A 33 -6.38 -8.86 5.60
C THR A 33 -5.27 -8.39 4.67
N ALA A 34 -4.31 -7.64 5.22
CA ALA A 34 -3.18 -7.17 4.42
C ALA A 34 -2.35 -8.33 3.89
N MET A 35 -2.11 -9.34 4.75
CA MET A 35 -1.31 -10.49 4.35
C MET A 35 -1.97 -11.26 3.21
N GLN A 36 -3.28 -11.46 3.29
CA GLN A 36 -3.99 -12.17 2.24
C GLN A 36 -3.91 -11.40 0.92
N THR A 37 -4.03 -10.08 0.98
CA THR A 37 -3.93 -9.25 -0.21
C THR A 37 -2.51 -9.27 -0.77
N GLU A 38 -1.49 -9.25 0.11
CA GLU A 38 -0.10 -9.35 -0.34
C GLU A 38 0.13 -10.63 -1.13
N VAL A 39 -0.36 -11.76 -0.61
CA VAL A 39 -0.18 -13.03 -1.31
C VAL A 39 -0.85 -12.99 -2.68
N ARG A 40 -2.06 -12.46 -2.75
CA ARG A 40 -2.79 -12.40 -4.01
C ARG A 40 -2.07 -11.52 -5.02
N LEU A 41 -1.65 -10.34 -4.60
CA LEU A 41 -0.99 -9.41 -5.52
C LEU A 41 0.39 -9.92 -5.93
N HIS A 42 1.09 -10.58 -5.01
CA HIS A 42 2.38 -11.17 -5.36
C HIS A 42 2.20 -12.24 -6.43
N SER A 43 1.15 -13.04 -6.32
CA SER A 43 0.89 -14.08 -7.31
C SER A 43 0.52 -13.48 -8.67
N LEU A 44 0.08 -12.23 -8.70
CA LEU A 44 -0.22 -11.53 -9.96
C LEU A 44 1.00 -10.83 -10.54
N GLY A 45 2.14 -10.91 -9.88
CA GLY A 45 3.37 -10.39 -10.43
C GLY A 45 3.90 -9.11 -9.79
N TYR A 46 3.30 -8.64 -8.69
CA TYR A 46 3.74 -7.43 -8.03
C TYR A 46 4.69 -7.73 -6.89
N ASP A 47 5.61 -6.80 -6.64
CA ASP A 47 6.31 -6.73 -5.36
C ASP A 47 5.46 -5.87 -4.45
N VAL A 48 5.15 -6.37 -3.26
CA VAL A 48 4.18 -5.71 -2.39
C VAL A 48 4.86 -5.09 -1.18
N VAL A 49 4.50 -3.86 -0.88
CA VAL A 49 4.95 -3.15 0.32
C VAL A 49 3.72 -2.83 1.15
N SER A 50 3.70 -3.30 2.38
CA SER A 50 2.56 -3.11 3.28
C SER A 50 3.01 -2.42 4.56
N PRO A 51 2.29 -1.38 5.02
CA PRO A 51 2.63 -0.75 6.29
C PRO A 51 2.45 -1.68 7.48
N LEU A 52 1.65 -2.74 7.33
CA LEU A 52 1.44 -3.72 8.38
C LEU A 52 2.25 -4.99 8.16
N GLY A 53 3.28 -4.92 7.33
CA GLY A 53 4.13 -6.06 7.05
C GLY A 53 5.08 -6.37 8.20
N SER A 54 6.12 -7.14 7.89
CA SER A 54 7.05 -7.62 8.90
C SER A 54 7.81 -6.50 9.61
N ASN A 55 7.85 -5.31 9.02
CA ASN A 55 8.55 -4.17 9.61
C ASN A 55 7.65 -3.29 10.47
N TRP A 56 6.40 -3.73 10.70
CA TRP A 56 5.49 -2.90 11.49
C TRP A 56 5.97 -2.79 12.92
N VAL A 57 5.89 -1.56 13.47
CA VAL A 57 6.34 -1.25 14.82
C VAL A 57 5.18 -0.63 15.58
N ALA A 58 4.94 -1.13 16.81
CA ALA A 58 3.90 -0.58 17.67
C ALA A 58 4.38 0.66 18.40
N GLY A 59 3.44 1.51 18.80
CA GLY A 59 3.73 2.58 19.75
C GLY A 59 4.23 3.88 19.16
N LEU A 60 4.18 4.03 17.84
CA LEU A 60 4.53 5.29 17.20
C LEU A 60 3.37 6.27 17.27
N THR A 61 3.67 7.57 17.16
CA THR A 61 2.63 8.58 17.04
C THR A 61 2.03 8.52 15.64
N THR A 62 0.86 9.15 15.49
CA THR A 62 0.23 9.24 14.17
C THR A 62 1.18 9.89 13.16
N GLN A 63 1.87 10.94 13.57
CA GLN A 63 2.81 11.62 12.67
C GLN A 63 3.94 10.69 12.25
N GLU A 64 4.47 9.92 13.20
CA GLU A 64 5.56 8.99 12.90
C GLU A 64 5.09 7.88 11.96
N TYR A 65 3.88 7.35 12.17
CA TYR A 65 3.35 6.34 11.25
C TYR A 65 3.17 6.93 9.86
N MET A 66 2.63 8.15 9.78
CA MET A 66 2.41 8.77 8.47
C MET A 66 3.73 9.01 7.74
N GLN A 67 4.74 9.49 8.45
CA GLN A 67 6.04 9.72 7.85
C GLN A 67 6.62 8.41 7.30
N ARG A 68 6.55 7.36 8.10
CA ARG A 68 7.06 6.05 7.70
C ARG A 68 6.31 5.50 6.50
N ASP A 69 4.98 5.61 6.55
CA ASP A 69 4.15 5.05 5.47
C ASP A 69 4.35 5.80 4.17
N LEU A 70 4.47 7.12 4.22
CA LEU A 70 4.71 7.90 3.01
C LEU A 70 6.08 7.59 2.42
N GLU A 71 7.09 7.35 3.26
CA GLU A 71 8.40 6.96 2.75
C GLU A 71 8.31 5.63 2.00
N MET A 72 7.55 4.69 2.54
CA MET A 72 7.36 3.41 1.85
C MET A 72 6.61 3.60 0.52
N LEU A 73 5.54 4.40 0.54
CA LEU A 73 4.76 4.66 -0.65
C LEU A 73 5.62 5.27 -1.76
N LEU A 74 6.51 6.17 -1.39
CA LEU A 74 7.33 6.87 -2.38
C LEU A 74 8.32 5.95 -3.08
N THR A 75 8.59 4.77 -2.52
CA THR A 75 9.43 3.79 -3.22
C THR A 75 8.66 2.92 -4.18
N CYS A 76 7.35 3.09 -4.27
CA CYS A 76 6.48 2.21 -5.05
C CYS A 76 6.05 2.87 -6.35
N ASP A 77 5.62 2.03 -7.28
CA ASP A 77 5.11 2.49 -8.58
C ASP A 77 3.61 2.64 -8.58
N VAL A 78 2.93 1.91 -7.70
CA VAL A 78 1.47 1.78 -7.69
C VAL A 78 0.99 1.93 -6.26
N ILE A 79 -0.15 2.60 -6.08
CA ILE A 79 -0.88 2.57 -4.82
C ILE A 79 -2.14 1.73 -5.02
N TYR A 80 -2.39 0.81 -4.09
CA TYR A 80 -3.56 -0.08 -4.12
C TYR A 80 -4.45 0.27 -2.95
N LEU A 81 -5.61 0.87 -3.23
CA LEU A 81 -6.51 1.34 -2.19
C LEU A 81 -7.52 0.25 -1.85
N MET A 82 -7.43 -0.25 -0.63
CA MET A 82 -8.25 -1.35 -0.17
C MET A 82 -9.61 -0.88 0.30
N THR A 83 -10.56 -1.80 0.35
CA THR A 83 -11.94 -1.51 0.71
C THR A 83 -12.01 -0.71 2.01
N GLY A 84 -12.81 0.35 2.01
CA GLY A 84 -12.95 1.23 3.16
C GLY A 84 -12.02 2.43 3.13
N TRP A 85 -11.17 2.53 2.12
CA TRP A 85 -10.18 3.61 2.03
C TRP A 85 -10.83 4.98 2.04
N ASN A 86 -12.03 5.09 1.49
CA ASN A 86 -12.69 6.40 1.33
C ASN A 86 -13.11 7.01 2.66
N ARG A 87 -13.09 6.23 3.74
CA ARG A 87 -13.41 6.74 5.07
C ARG A 87 -12.18 6.87 5.95
N SER A 88 -11.01 6.75 5.37
CA SER A 88 -9.74 6.79 6.11
C SER A 88 -8.95 8.02 5.71
N ALA A 89 -8.68 8.89 6.68
CA ALA A 89 -7.88 10.09 6.42
C ALA A 89 -6.48 9.73 5.96
N GLY A 90 -5.91 8.66 6.52
CA GLY A 90 -4.59 8.22 6.11
C GLY A 90 -4.56 7.77 4.67
N CYS A 91 -5.57 6.99 4.25
CA CYS A 91 -5.64 6.54 2.86
C CYS A 91 -5.81 7.72 1.91
N HIS A 92 -6.62 8.71 2.28
CA HIS A 92 -6.77 9.91 1.45
C HIS A 92 -5.46 10.66 1.30
N CYS A 93 -4.71 10.78 2.38
CA CYS A 93 -3.41 11.43 2.32
C CYS A 93 -2.46 10.68 1.40
N GLU A 94 -2.42 9.37 1.52
CA GLU A 94 -1.55 8.55 0.69
C GLU A 94 -1.95 8.64 -0.77
N LEU A 95 -3.25 8.66 -1.06
CA LEU A 95 -3.73 8.80 -2.43
C LEU A 95 -3.30 10.15 -3.02
N CYS A 96 -3.41 11.22 -2.22
CA CYS A 96 -3.00 12.55 -2.69
C CYS A 96 -1.51 12.56 -3.04
N VAL A 97 -0.68 11.98 -2.18
CA VAL A 97 0.75 11.93 -2.44
C VAL A 97 1.04 11.10 -3.69
N ALA A 98 0.38 9.95 -3.81
CA ALA A 98 0.60 9.06 -4.95
C ALA A 98 0.23 9.76 -6.26
N THR A 99 -0.92 10.43 -6.29
CA THR A 99 -1.35 11.13 -7.51
C THR A 99 -0.44 12.30 -7.83
N ALA A 100 -0.01 13.04 -6.81
CA ALA A 100 0.90 14.16 -7.02
C ALA A 100 2.23 13.71 -7.60
N CYS A 101 2.66 12.47 -7.28
CA CYS A 101 3.92 11.93 -7.76
C CYS A 101 3.76 11.08 -9.02
N GLY A 102 2.57 11.07 -9.61
CA GLY A 102 2.36 10.38 -10.87
C GLY A 102 2.32 8.87 -10.80
N LYS A 103 2.02 8.32 -9.63
CA LYS A 103 1.97 6.87 -9.47
C LYS A 103 0.66 6.32 -9.99
N GLU A 104 0.69 5.07 -10.42
CA GLU A 104 -0.52 4.37 -10.85
C GLU A 104 -1.43 4.12 -9.65
N VAL A 105 -2.74 4.23 -9.86
CA VAL A 105 -3.72 4.07 -8.79
C VAL A 105 -4.65 2.91 -9.11
N LEU A 106 -4.73 1.95 -8.20
CA LEU A 106 -5.63 0.82 -8.32
C LEU A 106 -6.54 0.77 -7.09
N PHE A 107 -7.75 0.31 -7.28
CA PHE A 107 -8.74 0.20 -6.21
C PHE A 107 -9.19 -1.24 -6.10
N GLU A 108 -9.23 -1.76 -4.88
CA GLU A 108 -9.75 -3.11 -4.67
C GLU A 108 -11.19 -3.22 -5.14
N ASP A 109 -12.00 -2.22 -4.84
CA ASP A 109 -13.41 -2.23 -5.22
C ASP A 109 -13.59 -2.12 -6.73
N MET A 110 -12.68 -1.42 -7.41
CA MET A 110 -12.77 -1.25 -8.85
C MET A 110 -12.56 -2.56 -9.60
N GLU A 111 -11.79 -3.46 -9.03
CA GLU A 111 -11.62 -4.77 -9.66
C GLU A 111 -12.96 -5.48 -9.78
N CYS A 112 -13.80 -5.35 -8.76
CA CYS A 112 -15.13 -5.95 -8.81
C CYS A 112 -16.01 -5.26 -9.83
N ILE A 113 -15.92 -3.95 -9.94
CA ILE A 113 -16.74 -3.19 -10.87
C ILE A 113 -16.41 -3.56 -12.30
N VAL A 114 -15.11 -3.70 -12.61
CA VAL A 114 -14.68 -4.04 -13.97
C VAL A 114 -15.29 -5.35 -14.41
N PHE A 115 -15.34 -6.32 -13.52
CA PHE A 115 -15.86 -7.64 -13.89
C PHE A 115 -17.37 -7.64 -14.08
N LYS A 116 -18.07 -6.66 -13.57
CA LYS A 116 -19.52 -6.58 -13.72
C LYS A 116 -19.93 -5.97 -15.05
N GLU A 117 -18.99 -5.33 -15.67
CA GLU A 117 -19.26 -4.72 -16.98
C GLU A 117 -19.30 -5.80 -18.05
#